data_f9ecedd51f9fbcc4577800e12cd225f6
#
_entry.id   f9ecedd51f9fbcc4577800e12cd225f6
#
_cell.length_a   1.000
_cell.length_b   1.000
_cell.length_c   1.000
_cell.angle_alpha   90.00
_cell.angle_beta   90.00
_cell.angle_gamma   90.00
#
_symmetry.space_group_name_H-M   'P 1'
#
loop_
_entity.id
_entity.type
_entity.pdbx_description
1 polymer ?
#
loop_
_entity_poly.entity_id
_entity_poly.type
_entity_poly.pdbx_seq_one_letter_code
_entity_poly.pdbx_strand_id
1 'polypeptide(L)'
;YRADFKYRIGTIILHETKAGFFDIVDGQQRIISLVLLKRCIKSDFDCTILEKTFTSKITQYNIHRNYGFIREWFSLKSDKTKTEFINAFENILEVVVICVDKVSEAFQLFDSQNARGKALDPHDLLKAYHLREMKQYPYEMEHAVTKWEAKDAEQIRELFDLYLFPIWNWSRGIKSRPFTAKEIDTYKGIAESSTYSYAKRASRAMPYFQITEPFIAGNDFFEMVEHYMYLLKDIKSEICNNPRFQEIKLVLCGGREVKAPEDMDKVKFGSAGFGYTKNLFYCALLCYYDKFHNFDEMAVKKLFSWAFMLRVDMDNLGFDSINKYAIGDENSRYTNTIALFSKISFARIHNEISGLQIKVRRSSDSPSNEKWMDLYNSIKKINGYGENR
;
A
#
# COMPACT_ATOMS: atom_id res chain seq x y z
N TYR A 1 31.34 -3.85 35.13
CA TYR A 1 31.41 -3.12 33.85
C TYR A 1 32.85 -3.18 33.36
N ARG A 2 33.07 -3.69 32.10
CA ARG A 2 34.37 -3.58 31.45
C ARG A 2 34.58 -2.11 31.10
N ALA A 3 35.69 -1.52 31.47
CA ALA A 3 35.99 -0.09 31.33
C ALA A 3 35.89 0.46 29.88
N ASP A 4 35.96 -0.43 28.89
CA ASP A 4 35.94 -0.08 27.46
C ASP A 4 34.63 -0.39 26.74
N PHE A 5 33.57 -0.80 27.47
CA PHE A 5 32.29 -1.11 26.82
C PHE A 5 31.53 0.17 26.50
N LYS A 6 31.23 0.39 25.20
CA LYS A 6 30.35 1.45 24.71
C LYS A 6 29.09 0.82 24.15
N TYR A 7 27.95 1.41 24.45
CA TYR A 7 26.66 0.98 23.93
C TYR A 7 26.14 1.96 22.90
N ARG A 8 26.11 1.53 21.64
CA ARG A 8 25.65 2.33 20.51
C ARG A 8 24.15 2.25 20.39
N ILE A 9 23.45 3.38 20.52
CA ILE A 9 21.97 3.48 20.43
C ILE A 9 21.46 3.77 19.03
N GLY A 10 22.35 3.85 18.03
CA GLY A 10 22.00 4.00 16.62
C GLY A 10 22.68 5.17 15.95
N THR A 11 22.16 5.54 14.78
CA THR A 11 22.71 6.59 13.91
C THR A 11 21.77 7.78 13.86
N ILE A 12 22.34 8.99 13.82
CA ILE A 12 21.64 10.25 13.53
C ILE A 12 22.16 10.75 12.20
N ILE A 13 21.28 11.07 11.26
CA ILE A 13 21.64 11.62 9.96
C ILE A 13 21.22 13.09 9.92
N LEU A 14 22.18 13.95 9.67
CA LEU A 14 22.02 15.41 9.59
C LEU A 14 22.36 15.87 8.17
N HIS A 15 21.59 16.79 7.64
CA HIS A 15 21.88 17.51 6.40
C HIS A 15 22.24 18.95 6.75
N GLU A 16 23.43 19.38 6.36
CA GLU A 16 23.88 20.78 6.53
C GLU A 16 23.22 21.67 5.47
N THR A 17 22.33 22.56 5.92
CA THR A 17 21.59 23.48 5.04
C THR A 17 22.33 24.77 4.79
N LYS A 18 23.02 25.26 5.82
CA LYS A 18 23.93 26.44 5.83
C LYS A 18 24.95 26.21 6.92
N ALA A 19 26.06 26.90 6.86
CA ALA A 19 27.13 26.80 7.86
C ALA A 19 26.55 26.84 9.30
N GLY A 20 26.66 25.74 10.02
CA GLY A 20 26.21 25.60 11.40
C GLY A 20 24.71 25.31 11.60
N PHE A 21 23.91 25.13 10.53
CA PHE A 21 22.50 24.75 10.61
C PHE A 21 22.26 23.39 9.99
N PHE A 22 21.58 22.52 10.72
CA PHE A 22 21.36 21.13 10.33
C PHE A 22 19.89 20.77 10.37
N ASP A 23 19.42 20.18 9.29
CA ASP A 23 18.13 19.47 9.27
C ASP A 23 18.33 18.03 9.74
N ILE A 24 17.46 17.54 10.64
CA ILE A 24 17.49 16.18 11.09
C ILE A 24 16.76 15.30 10.08
N VAL A 25 17.49 14.49 9.33
CA VAL A 25 16.93 13.57 8.34
C VAL A 25 16.49 12.25 8.99
N ASP A 26 17.31 11.71 9.91
CA ASP A 26 16.96 10.55 10.74
C ASP A 26 17.45 10.74 12.17
N GLY A 27 16.78 10.03 13.09
CA GLY A 27 17.13 10.05 14.51
C GLY A 27 16.36 11.07 15.34
N GLN A 28 15.30 11.70 14.81
CA GLN A 28 14.47 12.67 15.55
C GLN A 28 13.98 12.14 16.88
N GLN A 29 13.45 10.92 16.90
CA GLN A 29 12.97 10.28 18.13
C GLN A 29 14.11 10.06 19.16
N ARG A 30 15.31 9.68 18.69
CA ARG A 30 16.50 9.49 19.51
C ARG A 30 16.94 10.81 20.14
N ILE A 31 17.03 11.86 19.32
CA ILE A 31 17.43 13.20 19.81
C ILE A 31 16.44 13.68 20.87
N ILE A 32 15.14 13.65 20.58
CA ILE A 32 14.11 14.10 21.53
C ILE A 32 14.19 13.30 22.82
N SER A 33 14.32 11.98 22.75
CA SER A 33 14.41 11.13 23.95
C SER A 33 15.66 11.42 24.77
N LEU A 34 16.81 11.64 24.13
CA LEU A 34 18.05 12.02 24.80
C LEU A 34 17.96 13.39 25.46
N VAL A 35 17.34 14.36 24.78
CA VAL A 35 17.12 15.71 25.32
C VAL A 35 16.20 15.66 26.55
N LEU A 36 15.10 14.91 26.48
CA LEU A 36 14.18 14.74 27.62
C LEU A 36 14.86 14.05 28.80
N LEU A 37 15.65 13.00 28.56
CA LEU A 37 16.47 12.35 29.57
C LEU A 37 17.47 13.32 30.21
N LYS A 38 18.22 14.04 29.39
CA LYS A 38 19.21 15.01 29.87
C LYS A 38 18.55 16.11 30.72
N ARG A 39 17.40 16.64 30.28
CA ARG A 39 16.61 17.63 31.04
C ARG A 39 16.11 17.08 32.36
N CYS A 40 15.76 15.78 32.41
CA CYS A 40 15.33 15.14 33.66
C CYS A 40 16.50 14.92 34.63
N ILE A 41 17.69 14.57 34.09
CA ILE A 41 18.91 14.37 34.91
C ILE A 41 19.45 15.71 35.43
N LYS A 42 19.44 16.74 34.58
CA LYS A 42 20.02 18.06 34.85
C LYS A 42 18.97 19.13 34.57
N SER A 43 18.38 19.66 35.63
CA SER A 43 17.25 20.60 35.57
C SER A 43 17.58 21.95 34.93
N ASP A 44 18.86 22.32 34.89
CA ASP A 44 19.38 23.54 34.26
C ASP A 44 19.85 23.29 32.82
N PHE A 45 19.73 22.04 32.32
CA PHE A 45 20.08 21.74 30.92
C PHE A 45 19.13 22.45 29.97
N ASP A 46 19.70 23.20 29.05
CA ASP A 46 19.00 23.94 28.01
C ASP A 46 19.58 23.66 26.63
N CYS A 47 18.74 23.66 25.64
CA CYS A 47 19.13 23.55 24.24
C CYS A 47 18.00 24.07 23.32
N THR A 48 18.36 24.46 22.09
CA THR A 48 17.44 25.05 21.12
C THR A 48 16.23 24.17 20.78
N ILE A 49 16.30 22.84 20.98
CA ILE A 49 15.19 21.92 20.76
C ILE A 49 14.10 22.09 21.83
N LEU A 50 14.48 22.43 23.09
CA LEU A 50 13.52 22.67 24.16
C LEU A 50 12.70 23.95 23.95
N GLU A 51 13.21 24.89 23.19
CA GLU A 51 12.53 26.14 22.81
C GLU A 51 11.58 25.98 21.62
N LYS A 52 11.68 24.85 20.88
CA LYS A 52 10.86 24.60 19.71
C LYS A 52 9.41 24.31 20.06
N THR A 53 8.51 25.03 19.40
CA THR A 53 7.07 24.73 19.44
C THR A 53 6.72 23.71 18.35
N PHE A 54 6.19 22.57 18.75
CA PHE A 54 5.70 21.56 17.81
C PHE A 54 4.24 21.86 17.45
N THR A 55 3.92 21.88 16.18
CA THR A 55 2.56 22.17 15.67
C THR A 55 1.61 20.98 15.83
N SER A 56 2.13 19.75 15.69
CA SER A 56 1.35 18.54 15.82
C SER A 56 0.93 18.27 17.27
N LYS A 57 -0.37 18.20 17.53
CA LYS A 57 -0.94 17.84 18.83
C LYS A 57 -0.51 16.44 19.30
N ILE A 58 -0.33 15.50 18.37
CA ILE A 58 0.14 14.15 18.67
C ILE A 58 1.59 14.19 19.15
N THR A 59 2.44 14.98 18.49
CA THR A 59 3.82 15.17 18.90
C THR A 59 3.90 15.80 20.29
N GLN A 60 3.12 16.85 20.54
CA GLN A 60 3.04 17.49 21.87
C GLN A 60 2.62 16.49 22.94
N TYR A 61 1.55 15.73 22.69
CA TYR A 61 1.07 14.70 23.62
C TYR A 61 2.15 13.65 23.91
N ASN A 62 2.81 13.12 22.88
CA ASN A 62 3.85 12.10 23.03
C ASN A 62 5.08 12.61 23.80
N ILE A 63 5.50 13.86 23.54
CA ILE A 63 6.59 14.48 24.29
C ILE A 63 6.23 14.59 25.77
N HIS A 64 5.04 15.12 26.10
CA HIS A 64 4.57 15.23 27.47
C HIS A 64 4.49 13.88 28.17
N ARG A 65 3.90 12.90 27.52
CA ARG A 65 3.77 11.53 28.02
C ARG A 65 5.15 10.90 28.30
N ASN A 66 6.06 11.01 27.34
CA ASN A 66 7.40 10.42 27.47
C ASN A 66 8.20 11.12 28.59
N TYR A 67 8.10 12.44 28.69
CA TYR A 67 8.75 13.17 29.78
C TYR A 67 8.16 12.80 31.14
N GLY A 68 6.84 12.67 31.24
CA GLY A 68 6.17 12.19 32.43
C GLY A 68 6.64 10.81 32.86
N PHE A 69 6.72 9.86 31.91
CA PHE A 69 7.23 8.52 32.14
C PHE A 69 8.69 8.52 32.64
N ILE A 70 9.55 9.32 32.05
CA ILE A 70 10.95 9.44 32.47
C ILE A 70 11.03 9.95 33.91
N ARG A 71 10.30 11.00 34.24
CA ARG A 71 10.25 11.56 35.61
C ARG A 71 9.75 10.54 36.62
N GLU A 72 8.68 9.86 36.32
CA GLU A 72 8.12 8.80 37.17
C GLU A 72 9.14 7.69 37.42
N TRP A 73 9.78 7.22 36.33
CA TRP A 73 10.83 6.20 36.42
C TRP A 73 11.95 6.62 37.38
N PHE A 74 12.44 7.86 37.27
CA PHE A 74 13.47 8.38 38.14
C PHE A 74 12.98 8.51 39.58
N SER A 75 11.73 8.91 39.83
CA SER A 75 11.18 9.05 41.18
C SER A 75 11.09 7.73 41.93
N LEU A 76 10.88 6.62 41.21
CA LEU A 76 10.73 5.28 41.77
C LEU A 76 12.07 4.56 42.03
N LYS A 77 13.21 5.10 41.58
CA LYS A 77 14.52 4.45 41.71
C LYS A 77 15.31 4.98 42.91
N SER A 78 16.12 4.08 43.52
CA SER A 78 17.07 4.45 44.57
C SER A 78 18.15 5.39 44.03
N ASP A 79 18.74 6.19 44.86
CA ASP A 79 19.80 7.13 44.47
C ASP A 79 21.02 6.42 43.89
N LYS A 80 21.32 5.20 44.34
CA LYS A 80 22.36 4.36 43.77
C LYS A 80 22.04 4.04 42.32
N THR A 81 20.81 3.58 42.01
CA THR A 81 20.38 3.25 40.65
C THR A 81 20.37 4.49 39.73
N LYS A 82 19.96 5.65 40.26
CA LYS A 82 20.02 6.92 39.51
C LYS A 82 21.44 7.28 39.14
N THR A 83 22.37 7.20 40.10
CA THR A 83 23.79 7.49 39.89
C THR A 83 24.40 6.55 38.83
N GLU A 84 24.12 5.24 38.94
CA GLU A 84 24.57 4.25 37.94
C GLU A 84 24.01 4.53 36.57
N PHE A 85 22.72 4.90 36.47
CA PHE A 85 22.10 5.27 35.18
C PHE A 85 22.73 6.53 34.58
N ILE A 86 22.92 7.59 35.40
CA ILE A 86 23.53 8.84 34.92
C ILE A 86 24.96 8.58 34.43
N ASN A 87 25.72 7.78 35.17
CA ASN A 87 27.07 7.42 34.74
C ASN A 87 27.06 6.63 33.39
N ALA A 88 26.13 5.68 33.23
CA ALA A 88 25.95 4.95 32.00
C ALA A 88 25.52 5.87 30.83
N PHE A 89 24.60 6.79 31.08
CA PHE A 89 24.11 7.75 30.09
C PHE A 89 25.24 8.68 29.60
N GLU A 90 26.11 9.14 30.48
CA GLU A 90 27.16 10.11 30.14
C GLU A 90 28.44 9.44 29.60
N ASN A 91 28.73 8.22 30.03
CA ASN A 91 30.04 7.60 29.72
C ASN A 91 29.98 6.36 28.85
N ILE A 92 28.80 5.68 28.78
CA ILE A 92 28.69 4.41 28.05
C ILE A 92 27.90 4.56 26.75
N LEU A 93 26.86 5.42 26.74
CA LEU A 93 26.05 5.62 25.52
C LEU A 93 26.83 6.39 24.45
N GLU A 94 26.71 5.92 23.22
CA GLU A 94 27.21 6.63 22.04
C GLU A 94 26.19 6.62 20.90
N VAL A 95 26.24 7.63 20.06
CA VAL A 95 25.53 7.72 18.81
C VAL A 95 26.52 7.94 17.66
N VAL A 96 26.22 7.39 16.50
CA VAL A 96 26.94 7.74 15.27
C VAL A 96 26.21 8.90 14.62
N VAL A 97 26.89 10.03 14.47
CA VAL A 97 26.35 11.18 13.74
C VAL A 97 26.97 11.22 12.36
N ILE A 98 26.14 11.22 11.33
CA ILE A 98 26.55 11.36 9.94
C ILE A 98 26.01 12.69 9.45
N CYS A 99 26.93 13.59 9.06
CA CYS A 99 26.58 14.86 8.45
C CYS A 99 26.86 14.79 6.95
N VAL A 100 25.91 15.25 6.14
CA VAL A 100 26.02 15.31 4.68
C VAL A 100 25.62 16.67 4.16
N ASP A 101 26.23 17.06 3.05
CA ASP A 101 26.01 18.36 2.40
C ASP A 101 24.86 18.28 1.37
N LYS A 102 24.53 17.06 0.92
CA LYS A 102 23.49 16.83 -0.09
C LYS A 102 22.33 16.06 0.49
N VAL A 103 21.13 16.59 0.29
CA VAL A 103 19.87 15.93 0.69
C VAL A 103 19.74 14.52 0.10
N SER A 104 20.19 14.33 -1.16
CA SER A 104 20.14 13.02 -1.83
C SER A 104 21.01 11.96 -1.13
N GLU A 105 22.18 12.35 -0.63
CA GLU A 105 23.08 11.46 0.13
C GLU A 105 22.46 11.11 1.49
N ALA A 106 21.82 12.09 2.14
CA ALA A 106 21.11 11.85 3.39
C ALA A 106 20.02 10.79 3.24
N PHE A 107 19.24 10.87 2.16
CA PHE A 107 18.20 9.87 1.87
C PHE A 107 18.76 8.51 1.52
N GLN A 108 19.85 8.41 0.73
CA GLN A 108 20.51 7.14 0.45
C GLN A 108 21.04 6.46 1.72
N LEU A 109 21.61 7.25 2.64
CA LEU A 109 22.05 6.74 3.93
C LEU A 109 20.88 6.30 4.81
N PHE A 110 19.80 7.09 4.85
CA PHE A 110 18.56 6.73 5.54
C PHE A 110 18.00 5.40 5.03
N ASP A 111 17.89 5.23 3.71
CA ASP A 111 17.41 3.97 3.09
C ASP A 111 18.34 2.80 3.43
N SER A 112 19.67 3.00 3.37
CA SER A 112 20.64 1.95 3.68
C SER A 112 20.66 1.54 5.15
N GLN A 113 20.42 2.47 6.07
CA GLN A 113 20.31 2.21 7.50
C GLN A 113 19.01 1.46 7.84
N ASN A 114 17.90 1.82 7.20
CA ASN A 114 16.62 1.15 7.38
C ASN A 114 16.62 -0.27 6.81
N ALA A 115 17.44 -0.55 5.80
CA ALA A 115 17.64 -1.91 5.29
C ALA A 115 18.26 -2.88 6.32
N ARG A 116 18.84 -2.38 7.41
CA ARG A 116 19.41 -3.19 8.52
C ARG A 116 18.43 -3.42 9.68
N GLY A 117 17.29 -2.69 9.73
CA GLY A 117 16.20 -2.86 10.70
C GLY A 117 14.97 -3.50 10.05
N LYS A 118 13.77 -3.21 10.56
CA LYS A 118 12.54 -3.47 9.81
C LYS A 118 12.55 -2.51 8.62
N ALA A 119 12.66 -3.07 7.42
CA ALA A 119 12.63 -2.27 6.19
C ALA A 119 11.37 -1.39 6.18
N LEU A 120 11.50 -0.15 5.72
CA LEU A 120 10.34 0.70 5.46
C LEU A 120 9.47 0.03 4.40
N ASP A 121 8.18 0.13 4.59
CA ASP A 121 7.25 -0.32 3.57
C ASP A 121 7.43 0.53 2.29
N PRO A 122 7.27 -0.06 1.10
CA PRO A 122 7.48 0.65 -0.17
C PRO A 122 6.64 1.93 -0.29
N HIS A 123 5.44 1.95 0.28
CA HIS A 123 4.57 3.13 0.28
C HIS A 123 5.10 4.27 1.17
N ASP A 124 5.87 3.97 2.24
CA ASP A 124 6.52 5.00 3.04
C ASP A 124 7.69 5.65 2.29
N LEU A 125 8.42 4.87 1.49
CA LEU A 125 9.46 5.40 0.60
C LEU A 125 8.85 6.31 -0.47
N LEU A 126 7.72 5.92 -1.05
CA LEU A 126 6.98 6.75 -2.00
C LEU A 126 6.46 8.03 -1.35
N LYS A 127 5.87 7.93 -0.15
CA LYS A 127 5.47 9.11 0.64
C LYS A 127 6.62 10.11 0.78
N ALA A 128 7.77 9.65 1.24
CA ALA A 128 8.95 10.50 1.43
C ALA A 128 9.42 11.13 0.12
N TYR A 129 9.42 10.36 -0.97
CA TYR A 129 9.78 10.85 -2.31
C TYR A 129 8.84 11.97 -2.75
N HIS A 130 7.52 11.76 -2.70
CA HIS A 130 6.55 12.75 -3.18
C HIS A 130 6.48 14.00 -2.31
N LEU A 131 6.63 13.89 -0.99
CA LEU A 131 6.74 15.06 -0.11
C LEU A 131 7.97 15.92 -0.46
N ARG A 132 9.07 15.29 -0.87
CA ARG A 132 10.24 16.03 -1.36
C ARG A 132 9.93 16.84 -2.62
N GLU A 133 9.17 16.28 -3.55
CA GLU A 133 8.75 16.99 -4.77
C GLU A 133 7.80 18.17 -4.48
N MET A 134 7.11 18.16 -3.32
CA MET A 134 6.18 19.22 -2.88
C MET A 134 6.82 20.35 -2.06
N LYS A 135 8.14 20.41 -1.96
CA LYS A 135 8.83 21.42 -1.11
C LYS A 135 8.46 22.88 -1.40
N GLN A 136 8.04 23.16 -2.64
CA GLN A 136 7.60 24.51 -3.03
C GLN A 136 6.16 24.83 -2.57
N TYR A 137 5.40 23.84 -2.12
CA TYR A 137 3.98 23.92 -1.75
C TYR A 137 3.75 23.44 -0.29
N PRO A 138 4.25 24.19 0.72
CA PRO A 138 4.24 23.72 2.11
C PRO A 138 2.83 23.47 2.66
N TYR A 139 1.84 24.24 2.25
CA TYR A 139 0.44 24.05 2.67
C TYR A 139 -0.16 22.76 2.11
N GLU A 140 0.03 22.48 0.83
CA GLU A 140 -0.43 21.25 0.21
C GLU A 140 0.29 20.03 0.79
N MET A 141 1.58 20.16 1.07
CA MET A 141 2.38 19.13 1.72
C MET A 141 1.84 18.78 3.13
N GLU A 142 1.53 19.78 3.96
CA GLU A 142 0.94 19.55 5.29
C GLU A 142 -0.42 18.87 5.19
N HIS A 143 -1.25 19.29 4.26
CA HIS A 143 -2.55 18.68 4.02
C HIS A 143 -2.43 17.21 3.55
N ALA A 144 -1.53 16.94 2.60
CA ALA A 144 -1.27 15.58 2.12
C ALA A 144 -0.76 14.67 3.25
N VAL A 145 0.16 15.15 4.09
CA VAL A 145 0.64 14.40 5.27
C VAL A 145 -0.49 14.11 6.24
N THR A 146 -1.31 15.09 6.56
CA THR A 146 -2.44 14.93 7.50
C THR A 146 -3.43 13.88 7.00
N LYS A 147 -3.77 13.92 5.72
CA LYS A 147 -4.65 12.91 5.09
C LYS A 147 -4.02 11.53 5.07
N TRP A 148 -2.72 11.44 4.82
CA TRP A 148 -2.00 10.17 4.79
C TRP A 148 -1.95 9.50 6.16
N GLU A 149 -1.58 10.26 7.19
CA GLU A 149 -1.50 9.75 8.57
C GLU A 149 -2.86 9.32 9.14
N ALA A 150 -3.95 9.80 8.58
CA ALA A 150 -5.30 9.38 8.94
C ALA A 150 -5.70 8.02 8.33
N LYS A 151 -4.93 7.49 7.38
CA LYS A 151 -5.21 6.22 6.71
C LYS A 151 -4.53 5.06 7.44
N ASP A 152 -5.12 3.88 7.33
CA ASP A 152 -4.51 2.65 7.80
C ASP A 152 -3.36 2.23 6.86
N ALA A 153 -2.15 2.11 7.41
CA ALA A 153 -0.95 1.73 6.65
C ALA A 153 -1.10 0.34 6.00
N GLU A 154 -1.79 -0.60 6.65
CA GLU A 154 -2.05 -1.91 6.09
C GLU A 154 -2.96 -1.83 4.85
N GLN A 155 -3.99 -0.98 4.87
CA GLN A 155 -4.85 -0.76 3.72
C GLN A 155 -4.10 -0.12 2.55
N ILE A 156 -3.17 0.79 2.82
CA ILE A 156 -2.30 1.37 1.78
C ILE A 156 -1.40 0.28 1.20
N ARG A 157 -0.79 -0.55 2.04
CA ARG A 157 0.05 -1.68 1.61
C ARG A 157 -0.74 -2.64 0.72
N GLU A 158 -1.94 -3.05 1.15
CA GLU A 158 -2.82 -3.93 0.38
C GLU A 158 -3.24 -3.31 -0.95
N LEU A 159 -3.48 -1.99 -1.00
CA LEU A 159 -3.81 -1.30 -2.24
C LEU A 159 -2.71 -1.49 -3.30
N PHE A 160 -1.45 -1.33 -2.93
CA PHE A 160 -0.34 -1.53 -3.86
C PHE A 160 -0.08 -3.00 -4.16
N ASP A 161 0.00 -3.85 -3.13
CA ASP A 161 0.38 -5.26 -3.27
C ASP A 161 -0.68 -6.09 -4.01
N LEU A 162 -1.95 -5.88 -3.69
CA LEU A 162 -3.04 -6.73 -4.17
C LEU A 162 -3.76 -6.17 -5.40
N TYR A 163 -3.67 -4.84 -5.65
CA TYR A 163 -4.47 -4.20 -6.70
C TYR A 163 -3.62 -3.41 -7.69
N LEU A 164 -3.06 -2.27 -7.32
CA LEU A 164 -2.46 -1.34 -8.27
C LEU A 164 -1.28 -1.95 -9.02
N PHE A 165 -0.31 -2.52 -8.30
CA PHE A 165 0.89 -3.06 -8.92
C PHE A 165 0.62 -4.32 -9.77
N PRO A 166 -0.21 -5.28 -9.34
CA PRO A 166 -0.65 -6.37 -10.21
C PRO A 166 -1.35 -5.89 -11.47
N ILE A 167 -2.33 -4.99 -11.36
CA ILE A 167 -3.06 -4.46 -12.53
C ILE A 167 -2.09 -3.77 -13.49
N TRP A 168 -1.18 -2.94 -12.99
CA TRP A 168 -0.18 -2.24 -13.80
C TRP A 168 0.69 -3.21 -14.60
N ASN A 169 1.15 -4.31 -13.98
CA ASN A 169 1.94 -5.33 -14.66
C ASN A 169 1.10 -6.12 -15.68
N TRP A 170 -0.05 -6.65 -15.24
CA TRP A 170 -0.89 -7.50 -16.08
C TRP A 170 -1.44 -6.77 -17.31
N SER A 171 -1.74 -5.48 -17.19
CA SER A 171 -2.16 -4.64 -18.31
C SER A 171 -1.08 -4.52 -19.41
N ARG A 172 0.18 -4.74 -19.05
CA ARG A 172 1.34 -4.75 -19.96
C ARG A 172 1.79 -6.14 -20.37
N GLY A 173 1.04 -7.18 -19.97
CA GLY A 173 1.40 -8.57 -20.23
C GLY A 173 2.60 -9.06 -19.41
N ILE A 174 2.90 -8.41 -18.30
CA ILE A 174 4.03 -8.73 -17.41
C ILE A 174 3.49 -9.46 -16.18
N LYS A 175 4.17 -10.54 -15.77
CA LYS A 175 3.85 -11.22 -14.50
C LYS A 175 4.14 -10.31 -13.32
N SER A 176 3.18 -10.19 -12.42
CA SER A 176 3.37 -9.42 -11.20
C SER A 176 4.22 -10.20 -10.18
N ARG A 177 4.79 -9.45 -9.28
CA ARG A 177 5.57 -9.91 -8.12
C ARG A 177 5.16 -9.07 -6.91
N PRO A 178 5.56 -9.41 -5.67
CA PRO A 178 5.30 -8.56 -4.52
C PRO A 178 5.84 -7.14 -4.76
N PHE A 179 5.08 -6.15 -4.35
CA PHE A 179 5.51 -4.75 -4.43
C PHE A 179 6.53 -4.48 -3.33
N THR A 180 7.77 -4.20 -3.70
CA THR A 180 8.88 -3.97 -2.78
C THR A 180 9.57 -2.65 -3.07
N ALA A 181 10.54 -2.29 -2.25
CA ALA A 181 11.35 -1.07 -2.47
C ALA A 181 12.04 -1.03 -3.84
N LYS A 182 12.18 -2.17 -4.54
CA LYS A 182 12.77 -2.23 -5.88
C LYS A 182 11.81 -1.74 -6.98
N GLU A 183 10.52 -1.81 -6.71
CA GLU A 183 9.45 -1.50 -7.67
C GLU A 183 8.88 -0.08 -7.50
N ILE A 184 9.35 0.70 -6.52
CA ILE A 184 8.82 2.05 -6.25
C ILE A 184 8.91 3.01 -7.44
N ASP A 185 9.87 2.79 -8.35
CA ASP A 185 10.02 3.62 -9.55
C ASP A 185 8.76 3.63 -10.42
N THR A 186 7.94 2.58 -10.35
CA THR A 186 6.65 2.49 -11.02
C THR A 186 5.69 3.63 -10.63
N TYR A 187 5.78 4.09 -9.37
CA TYR A 187 4.88 5.10 -8.82
C TYR A 187 5.59 6.40 -8.43
N LYS A 188 6.78 6.68 -8.94
CA LYS A 188 7.43 7.98 -8.75
C LYS A 188 6.82 9.10 -9.60
N GLY A 189 6.08 8.73 -10.63
CA GLY A 189 5.50 9.72 -11.52
C GLY A 189 6.54 10.49 -12.33
N ILE A 190 6.11 11.60 -12.91
CA ILE A 190 6.94 12.50 -13.72
C ILE A 190 7.22 13.76 -12.90
N ALA A 191 8.48 14.16 -12.77
CA ALA A 191 8.84 15.38 -12.05
C ALA A 191 8.17 16.61 -12.68
N GLU A 192 7.61 17.51 -11.86
CA GLU A 192 6.99 18.76 -12.33
C GLU A 192 8.00 19.64 -13.10
N SER A 193 9.25 19.58 -12.71
CA SER A 193 10.36 20.27 -13.40
C SER A 193 10.77 19.64 -14.74
N SER A 194 10.12 18.54 -15.15
CA SER A 194 10.44 17.87 -16.40
C SER A 194 10.28 18.80 -17.59
N THR A 195 11.29 18.82 -18.46
CA THR A 195 11.27 19.60 -19.70
C THR A 195 10.38 19.02 -20.77
N TYR A 196 9.87 17.80 -20.58
CA TYR A 196 8.93 17.18 -21.52
C TYR A 196 7.61 17.95 -21.54
N SER A 197 7.28 18.56 -22.68
CA SER A 197 6.02 19.27 -22.89
C SER A 197 4.78 18.38 -22.67
N TYR A 198 4.94 17.08 -22.81
CA TYR A 198 3.90 16.08 -22.55
C TYR A 198 3.53 15.97 -21.06
N ALA A 199 4.50 15.98 -20.16
CA ALA A 199 4.25 15.96 -18.72
C ALA A 199 3.42 17.17 -18.25
N LYS A 200 3.71 18.36 -18.81
CA LYS A 200 2.95 19.58 -18.53
C LYS A 200 1.51 19.56 -19.04
N ARG A 201 1.22 18.78 -20.09
CA ARG A 201 -0.14 18.58 -20.60
C ARG A 201 -0.95 17.62 -19.75
N ALA A 202 -0.31 16.56 -19.26
CA ALA A 202 -0.98 15.56 -18.43
C ALA A 202 -1.54 16.19 -17.15
N SER A 203 -0.81 17.10 -16.48
CA SER A 203 -1.26 17.76 -15.24
C SER A 203 -2.52 18.60 -15.38
N ARG A 204 -2.89 19.02 -16.60
CA ARG A 204 -4.04 19.91 -16.83
C ARG A 204 -5.25 19.25 -17.45
N ALA A 205 -5.09 18.06 -18.02
CA ALA A 205 -6.08 17.43 -18.92
C ALA A 205 -6.66 16.11 -18.37
N MET A 206 -6.12 15.54 -17.31
CA MET A 206 -6.63 14.28 -16.75
C MET A 206 -7.72 14.57 -15.71
N PRO A 207 -8.99 14.29 -16.01
CA PRO A 207 -10.10 14.52 -15.09
C PRO A 207 -10.12 13.50 -13.93
N TYR A 208 -9.36 12.41 -14.04
CA TYR A 208 -9.22 11.33 -13.06
C TYR A 208 -7.93 10.55 -13.33
N PHE A 209 -7.44 9.88 -12.31
CA PHE A 209 -6.27 9.01 -12.43
C PHE A 209 -6.67 7.68 -13.06
N GLN A 210 -5.79 7.14 -13.90
CA GLN A 210 -5.88 5.79 -14.42
C GLN A 210 -4.65 4.99 -13.98
N ILE A 211 -4.87 3.74 -13.60
CA ILE A 211 -3.82 2.87 -13.01
C ILE A 211 -2.59 2.75 -13.93
N THR A 212 -2.80 2.77 -15.24
CA THR A 212 -1.75 2.58 -16.24
C THR A 212 -1.14 3.88 -16.76
N GLU A 213 -1.71 5.03 -16.41
CA GLU A 213 -1.29 6.32 -16.92
C GLU A 213 -0.26 7.01 -16.02
N PRO A 214 0.62 7.82 -16.59
CA PRO A 214 1.56 8.61 -15.81
C PRO A 214 0.85 9.75 -15.08
N PHE A 215 1.35 10.10 -13.91
CA PHE A 215 0.90 11.24 -13.10
C PHE A 215 2.10 12.12 -12.72
N ILE A 216 1.84 13.33 -12.22
CA ILE A 216 2.88 14.26 -11.79
C ILE A 216 3.33 13.90 -10.37
N ALA A 217 4.65 13.83 -10.16
CA ALA A 217 5.22 13.58 -8.85
C ALA A 217 4.85 14.70 -7.86
N GLY A 218 4.51 14.33 -6.64
CA GLY A 218 4.04 15.25 -5.60
C GLY A 218 2.62 14.96 -5.17
N ASN A 219 1.74 15.96 -5.17
CA ASN A 219 0.38 15.84 -4.65
C ASN A 219 -0.48 14.80 -5.39
N ASP A 220 -0.29 14.66 -6.70
CA ASP A 220 -1.05 13.68 -7.51
C ASP A 220 -0.92 12.26 -6.96
N PHE A 221 0.24 11.90 -6.40
CA PHE A 221 0.42 10.59 -5.77
C PHE A 221 -0.53 10.37 -4.58
N PHE A 222 -0.64 11.36 -3.71
CA PHE A 222 -1.52 11.28 -2.53
C PHE A 222 -2.98 11.24 -2.95
N GLU A 223 -3.36 12.03 -3.94
CA GLU A 223 -4.70 12.02 -4.52
C GLU A 223 -5.01 10.70 -5.24
N MET A 224 -4.04 10.13 -5.96
CA MET A 224 -4.17 8.81 -6.59
C MET A 224 -4.45 7.73 -5.55
N VAL A 225 -3.69 7.66 -4.48
CA VAL A 225 -3.89 6.67 -3.41
C VAL A 225 -5.27 6.84 -2.79
N GLU A 226 -5.69 8.05 -2.48
CA GLU A 226 -7.01 8.35 -1.95
C GLU A 226 -8.12 7.93 -2.91
N HIS A 227 -7.98 8.27 -4.19
CA HIS A 227 -8.92 7.92 -5.24
C HIS A 227 -9.14 6.40 -5.33
N TYR A 228 -8.07 5.61 -5.44
CA TYR A 228 -8.23 4.17 -5.57
C TYR A 228 -8.70 3.47 -4.29
N MET A 229 -8.41 4.00 -3.11
CA MET A 229 -9.01 3.51 -1.86
C MET A 229 -10.53 3.72 -1.86
N TYR A 230 -11.00 4.91 -2.27
CA TYR A 230 -12.44 5.19 -2.40
C TYR A 230 -13.08 4.31 -3.48
N LEU A 231 -12.44 4.21 -4.64
CA LEU A 231 -12.95 3.44 -5.76
C LEU A 231 -13.13 1.95 -5.41
N LEU A 232 -12.17 1.35 -4.71
CA LEU A 232 -12.29 -0.01 -4.20
C LEU A 232 -13.44 -0.17 -3.21
N LYS A 233 -13.63 0.81 -2.34
CA LYS A 233 -14.74 0.81 -1.39
C LYS A 233 -16.09 0.88 -2.12
N ASP A 234 -16.20 1.76 -3.11
CA ASP A 234 -17.42 1.92 -3.91
C ASP A 234 -17.73 0.66 -4.71
N ILE A 235 -16.73 0.05 -5.34
CA ILE A 235 -16.87 -1.23 -6.06
C ILE A 235 -17.37 -2.34 -5.13
N LYS A 236 -16.77 -2.47 -3.96
CA LYS A 236 -17.20 -3.47 -2.96
C LYS A 236 -18.61 -3.20 -2.45
N SER A 237 -18.94 -1.93 -2.26
CA SER A 237 -20.28 -1.50 -1.85
C SER A 237 -21.32 -1.83 -2.92
N GLU A 238 -21.01 -1.56 -4.19
CA GLU A 238 -21.92 -1.89 -5.30
C GLU A 238 -22.17 -3.39 -5.40
N ILE A 239 -21.13 -4.23 -5.31
CA ILE A 239 -21.29 -5.69 -5.30
C ILE A 239 -22.09 -6.17 -4.08
N CYS A 240 -21.92 -5.52 -2.92
CA CYS A 240 -22.59 -5.91 -1.69
C CYS A 240 -24.09 -5.56 -1.70
N ASN A 241 -24.45 -4.38 -2.19
CA ASN A 241 -25.75 -3.76 -1.98
C ASN A 241 -26.68 -3.84 -3.20
N ASN A 242 -26.14 -4.00 -4.41
CA ASN A 242 -26.95 -4.05 -5.62
C ASN A 242 -27.55 -5.47 -5.80
N PRO A 243 -28.90 -5.59 -5.87
CA PRO A 243 -29.57 -6.88 -6.06
C PRO A 243 -29.15 -7.65 -7.31
N ARG A 244 -28.69 -6.95 -8.37
CA ARG A 244 -28.20 -7.57 -9.62
C ARG A 244 -26.98 -8.46 -9.40
N PHE A 245 -26.21 -8.22 -8.32
CA PHE A 245 -24.98 -8.93 -8.00
C PHE A 245 -25.12 -9.87 -6.80
N GLN A 246 -26.36 -10.15 -6.37
CA GLN A 246 -26.62 -10.99 -5.19
C GLN A 246 -25.96 -12.38 -5.27
N GLU A 247 -26.01 -13.04 -6.44
CA GLU A 247 -25.37 -14.34 -6.63
C GLU A 247 -23.84 -14.24 -6.56
N ILE A 248 -23.27 -13.18 -7.12
CA ILE A 248 -21.82 -12.88 -7.02
C ILE A 248 -21.44 -12.66 -5.56
N LYS A 249 -22.20 -11.84 -4.84
CA LYS A 249 -22.02 -11.61 -3.41
C LYS A 249 -22.03 -12.90 -2.60
N LEU A 250 -23.02 -13.78 -2.82
CA LEU A 250 -23.09 -15.06 -2.13
C LEU A 250 -21.83 -15.90 -2.33
N VAL A 251 -21.32 -15.99 -3.55
CA VAL A 251 -20.07 -16.70 -3.83
C VAL A 251 -18.89 -16.04 -3.12
N LEU A 252 -18.75 -14.71 -3.21
CA LEU A 252 -17.67 -13.96 -2.58
C LEU A 252 -17.68 -14.04 -1.05
N CYS A 253 -18.83 -14.37 -0.47
CA CYS A 253 -19.02 -14.55 0.97
C CYS A 253 -19.06 -16.04 1.39
N GLY A 254 -18.79 -16.98 0.48
CA GLY A 254 -18.81 -18.41 0.77
C GLY A 254 -20.19 -18.90 1.25
N GLY A 255 -21.26 -18.38 0.65
CA GLY A 255 -22.64 -18.68 1.00
C GLY A 255 -23.15 -18.03 2.30
N ARG A 256 -22.35 -17.19 2.95
CA ARG A 256 -22.73 -16.49 4.19
C ARG A 256 -23.50 -15.22 3.88
N GLU A 257 -24.48 -14.91 4.70
CA GLU A 257 -25.16 -13.63 4.64
C GLU A 257 -24.26 -12.54 5.24
N VAL A 258 -23.95 -11.52 4.45
CA VAL A 258 -23.12 -10.38 4.84
C VAL A 258 -23.92 -9.11 4.56
N LYS A 259 -23.97 -8.20 5.53
CA LYS A 259 -24.76 -6.96 5.43
C LYS A 259 -23.93 -5.74 5.02
N ALA A 260 -22.65 -5.71 5.37
CA ALA A 260 -21.77 -4.58 5.10
C ALA A 260 -20.60 -4.99 4.18
N PRO A 261 -20.16 -4.10 3.29
CA PRO A 261 -18.99 -4.35 2.40
C PRO A 261 -17.72 -4.76 3.16
N GLU A 262 -17.47 -4.15 4.30
CA GLU A 262 -16.30 -4.41 5.16
C GLU A 262 -16.30 -5.86 5.72
N ASP A 263 -17.47 -6.46 5.87
CA ASP A 263 -17.58 -7.84 6.34
C ASP A 263 -17.28 -8.86 5.24
N MET A 264 -17.39 -8.46 3.96
CA MET A 264 -16.98 -9.32 2.85
C MET A 264 -15.49 -9.61 2.85
N ASP A 265 -14.66 -8.67 3.31
CA ASP A 265 -13.20 -8.84 3.41
C ASP A 265 -12.80 -9.74 4.57
N LYS A 266 -13.61 -9.78 5.62
CA LYS A 266 -13.39 -10.64 6.81
C LYS A 266 -13.72 -12.11 6.58
N VAL A 267 -14.38 -12.45 5.47
CA VAL A 267 -14.73 -13.83 5.15
C VAL A 267 -13.46 -14.62 4.82
N LYS A 268 -13.10 -15.52 5.74
CA LYS A 268 -11.97 -16.45 5.54
C LYS A 268 -12.48 -17.69 4.79
N PHE A 269 -11.78 -18.03 3.74
CA PHE A 269 -12.02 -19.24 2.96
C PHE A 269 -11.06 -20.33 3.39
N GLY A 270 -11.52 -21.59 3.39
CA GLY A 270 -10.67 -22.74 3.72
C GLY A 270 -9.57 -23.04 2.68
N SER A 271 -9.44 -22.22 1.64
CA SER A 271 -8.47 -22.38 0.56
C SER A 271 -7.88 -21.02 0.17
N ALA A 272 -6.55 -20.90 0.22
CA ALA A 272 -5.84 -19.71 -0.26
C ALA A 272 -6.15 -19.39 -1.73
N GLY A 273 -6.35 -20.42 -2.56
CA GLY A 273 -6.69 -20.24 -3.98
C GLY A 273 -8.01 -19.49 -4.21
N PHE A 274 -8.96 -19.57 -3.28
CA PHE A 274 -10.19 -18.80 -3.38
C PHE A 274 -9.94 -17.31 -3.11
N GLY A 275 -9.08 -17.00 -2.15
CA GLY A 275 -8.64 -15.62 -1.90
C GLY A 275 -7.95 -15.01 -3.11
N TYR A 276 -7.11 -15.77 -3.78
CA TYR A 276 -6.45 -15.31 -5.02
C TYR A 276 -7.44 -15.03 -6.14
N THR A 277 -8.44 -15.88 -6.36
CA THR A 277 -9.46 -15.63 -7.39
C THR A 277 -10.37 -14.45 -7.05
N LYS A 278 -10.69 -14.27 -5.76
CA LYS A 278 -11.43 -13.10 -5.28
C LYS A 278 -10.66 -11.81 -5.57
N ASN A 279 -9.37 -11.77 -5.28
CA ASN A 279 -8.52 -10.62 -5.58
C ASN A 279 -8.41 -10.39 -7.09
N LEU A 280 -8.24 -11.46 -7.87
CA LEU A 280 -8.20 -11.37 -9.33
C LEU A 280 -9.48 -10.75 -9.90
N PHE A 281 -10.64 -11.14 -9.38
CA PHE A 281 -11.92 -10.54 -9.77
C PHE A 281 -11.98 -9.06 -9.43
N TYR A 282 -11.60 -8.67 -8.20
CA TYR A 282 -11.60 -7.25 -7.83
C TYR A 282 -10.56 -6.44 -8.61
N CYS A 283 -9.41 -7.00 -8.95
CA CYS A 283 -8.45 -6.36 -9.84
C CYS A 283 -9.06 -6.12 -11.23
N ALA A 284 -9.73 -7.13 -11.79
CA ALA A 284 -10.37 -7.00 -13.11
C ALA A 284 -11.50 -5.96 -13.08
N LEU A 285 -12.31 -5.96 -12.03
CA LEU A 285 -13.42 -5.02 -11.86
C LEU A 285 -12.92 -3.59 -11.62
N LEU A 286 -11.87 -3.42 -10.80
CA LEU A 286 -11.22 -2.13 -10.58
C LEU A 286 -10.64 -1.58 -11.88
N CYS A 287 -9.91 -2.38 -12.64
CA CYS A 287 -9.35 -2.00 -13.94
C CYS A 287 -10.44 -1.59 -14.94
N TYR A 288 -11.54 -2.34 -14.98
CA TYR A 288 -12.69 -2.05 -15.83
C TYR A 288 -13.38 -0.75 -15.42
N TYR A 289 -13.68 -0.58 -14.13
CA TYR A 289 -14.38 0.60 -13.63
C TYR A 289 -13.53 1.86 -13.73
N ASP A 290 -12.22 1.77 -13.42
CA ASP A 290 -11.27 2.87 -13.60
C ASP A 290 -11.28 3.43 -15.02
N LYS A 291 -11.44 2.54 -16.01
CA LYS A 291 -11.45 2.94 -17.42
C LYS A 291 -12.78 3.47 -17.91
N PHE A 292 -13.89 2.83 -17.55
CA PHE A 292 -15.20 3.08 -18.16
C PHE A 292 -16.19 3.78 -17.26
N HIS A 293 -15.91 3.89 -15.95
CA HIS A 293 -16.78 4.49 -14.93
C HIS A 293 -18.22 3.96 -14.99
N ASN A 294 -18.36 2.66 -15.17
CA ASN A 294 -19.62 2.01 -15.47
C ASN A 294 -19.68 0.62 -14.79
N PHE A 295 -20.83 0.29 -14.20
CA PHE A 295 -21.16 -1.03 -13.69
C PHE A 295 -22.14 -1.75 -14.63
N ASP A 296 -21.70 -2.01 -15.86
CA ASP A 296 -22.48 -2.86 -16.77
C ASP A 296 -22.62 -4.27 -16.18
N GLU A 297 -23.85 -4.71 -15.99
CA GLU A 297 -24.16 -5.99 -15.35
C GLU A 297 -23.52 -7.17 -16.08
N MET A 298 -23.56 -7.15 -17.41
CA MET A 298 -23.00 -8.21 -18.23
C MET A 298 -21.46 -8.22 -18.12
N ALA A 299 -20.81 -7.05 -18.15
CA ALA A 299 -19.38 -6.95 -17.94
C ALA A 299 -18.99 -7.52 -16.58
N VAL A 300 -19.63 -7.10 -15.50
CA VAL A 300 -19.34 -7.60 -14.13
C VAL A 300 -19.48 -9.12 -14.06
N LYS A 301 -20.56 -9.69 -14.63
CA LYS A 301 -20.77 -11.15 -14.70
C LYS A 301 -19.68 -11.86 -15.50
N LYS A 302 -19.20 -11.27 -16.60
CA LYS A 302 -18.11 -11.81 -17.41
C LYS A 302 -16.76 -11.78 -16.67
N LEU A 303 -16.44 -10.66 -16.00
CA LEU A 303 -15.23 -10.53 -15.20
C LEU A 303 -15.22 -11.54 -14.05
N PHE A 304 -16.36 -11.69 -13.36
CA PHE A 304 -16.52 -12.68 -12.30
C PHE A 304 -16.34 -14.11 -12.82
N SER A 305 -17.03 -14.45 -13.90
CA SER A 305 -16.96 -15.78 -14.49
C SER A 305 -15.56 -16.11 -14.97
N TRP A 306 -14.86 -15.16 -15.60
CA TRP A 306 -13.48 -15.31 -16.01
C TRP A 306 -12.58 -15.63 -14.82
N ALA A 307 -12.65 -14.85 -13.75
CA ALA A 307 -11.80 -15.04 -12.57
C ALA A 307 -12.07 -16.38 -11.87
N PHE A 308 -13.36 -16.71 -11.66
CA PHE A 308 -13.72 -17.88 -10.86
C PHE A 308 -13.73 -19.20 -11.63
N MET A 309 -13.84 -19.20 -12.95
CA MET A 309 -13.63 -20.39 -13.76
C MET A 309 -12.21 -20.95 -13.59
N LEU A 310 -11.22 -20.10 -13.39
CA LEU A 310 -9.85 -20.54 -13.05
C LEU A 310 -9.85 -21.41 -11.78
N ARG A 311 -10.66 -21.07 -10.77
CA ARG A 311 -10.78 -21.87 -9.55
C ARG A 311 -11.49 -23.21 -9.79
N VAL A 312 -12.47 -23.22 -10.69
CA VAL A 312 -13.16 -24.45 -11.09
C VAL A 312 -12.22 -25.39 -11.83
N ASP A 313 -11.35 -24.85 -12.67
CA ASP A 313 -10.45 -25.64 -13.52
C ASP A 313 -9.22 -26.15 -12.75
N MET A 314 -8.83 -25.54 -11.64
CA MET A 314 -7.58 -25.84 -10.93
C MET A 314 -7.77 -26.09 -9.44
N ASP A 315 -7.35 -27.26 -8.93
CA ASP A 315 -7.37 -27.58 -7.50
C ASP A 315 -6.27 -26.85 -6.70
N ASN A 316 -5.07 -26.80 -7.25
CA ASN A 316 -3.94 -26.10 -6.66
C ASN A 316 -3.71 -24.79 -7.38
N LEU A 317 -4.10 -23.70 -6.74
CA LEU A 317 -4.01 -22.38 -7.29
C LEU A 317 -3.09 -21.52 -6.43
N GLY A 318 -1.94 -21.17 -6.97
CA GLY A 318 -0.97 -20.26 -6.39
C GLY A 318 -0.84 -18.97 -7.18
N PHE A 319 -0.07 -18.04 -6.66
CA PHE A 319 0.11 -16.72 -7.29
C PHE A 319 0.73 -16.80 -8.70
N ASP A 320 1.64 -17.76 -8.97
CA ASP A 320 2.19 -17.96 -10.33
C ASP A 320 1.10 -18.37 -11.35
N SER A 321 0.15 -19.21 -10.92
CA SER A 321 -0.99 -19.58 -11.78
C SER A 321 -1.89 -18.39 -12.08
N ILE A 322 -2.14 -17.54 -11.09
CA ILE A 322 -2.88 -16.28 -11.27
C ILE A 322 -2.16 -15.38 -12.27
N ASN A 323 -0.85 -15.21 -12.14
CA ASN A 323 -0.04 -14.40 -13.05
C ASN A 323 -0.15 -14.88 -14.50
N LYS A 324 0.04 -16.18 -14.72
CA LYS A 324 -0.06 -16.78 -16.07
C LYS A 324 -1.44 -16.54 -16.65
N TYR A 325 -2.48 -16.78 -15.86
CA TYR A 325 -3.84 -16.60 -16.30
C TYR A 325 -4.18 -15.13 -16.62
N ALA A 326 -3.76 -14.21 -15.75
CA ALA A 326 -4.03 -12.77 -15.89
C ALA A 326 -3.43 -12.18 -17.17
N ILE A 327 -2.23 -12.64 -17.58
CA ILE A 327 -1.58 -12.19 -18.83
C ILE A 327 -1.98 -13.00 -20.05
N GLY A 328 -2.82 -14.06 -19.88
CA GLY A 328 -3.31 -14.87 -20.98
C GLY A 328 -2.31 -15.93 -21.49
N ASP A 329 -1.38 -16.38 -20.65
CA ASP A 329 -0.51 -17.51 -20.99
C ASP A 329 -1.36 -18.75 -21.27
N GLU A 330 -1.12 -19.41 -22.40
CA GLU A 330 -1.81 -20.65 -22.76
C GLU A 330 -1.43 -21.80 -21.82
N ASN A 331 -2.46 -22.51 -21.35
CA ASN A 331 -2.30 -23.70 -20.55
C ASN A 331 -3.50 -24.64 -20.72
N SER A 332 -3.25 -25.93 -20.86
CA SER A 332 -4.30 -26.95 -20.99
C SER A 332 -5.17 -27.10 -19.73
N ARG A 333 -4.67 -26.64 -18.59
CA ARG A 333 -5.36 -26.78 -17.29
C ARG A 333 -6.55 -25.84 -17.08
N TYR A 334 -6.72 -24.82 -17.90
CA TYR A 334 -7.83 -23.89 -17.79
C TYR A 334 -8.35 -23.46 -19.18
N THR A 335 -9.63 -23.07 -19.21
CA THR A 335 -10.37 -22.90 -20.47
C THR A 335 -10.34 -21.49 -21.06
N ASN A 336 -10.07 -20.47 -20.22
CA ASN A 336 -10.15 -19.06 -20.62
C ASN A 336 -8.78 -18.41 -20.66
N THR A 337 -8.05 -18.61 -21.76
CA THR A 337 -6.73 -18.00 -22.00
C THR A 337 -6.87 -16.57 -22.57
N ILE A 338 -7.47 -15.68 -21.79
CA ILE A 338 -7.71 -14.30 -22.20
C ILE A 338 -6.82 -13.37 -21.39
N ALA A 339 -5.96 -12.59 -22.05
CA ALA A 339 -5.20 -11.49 -21.46
C ALA A 339 -6.17 -10.34 -21.10
N LEU A 340 -7.00 -10.53 -20.07
CA LEU A 340 -8.14 -9.67 -19.78
C LEU A 340 -7.73 -8.23 -19.49
N PHE A 341 -6.68 -8.02 -18.71
CA PHE A 341 -6.21 -6.68 -18.34
C PHE A 341 -5.71 -5.89 -19.57
N SER A 342 -4.96 -6.54 -20.47
CA SER A 342 -4.57 -5.95 -21.73
C SER A 342 -5.81 -5.64 -22.60
N LYS A 343 -6.79 -6.54 -22.64
CA LYS A 343 -8.03 -6.29 -23.38
C LYS A 343 -8.80 -5.08 -22.83
N ILE A 344 -8.93 -4.97 -21.51
CA ILE A 344 -9.55 -3.79 -20.88
C ILE A 344 -8.75 -2.53 -21.23
N SER A 345 -7.42 -2.56 -21.13
CA SER A 345 -6.56 -1.41 -21.42
C SER A 345 -6.69 -0.91 -22.87
N PHE A 346 -6.87 -1.82 -23.84
CA PHE A 346 -7.01 -1.46 -25.27
C PHE A 346 -8.46 -1.21 -25.71
N ALA A 347 -9.46 -1.68 -24.97
CA ALA A 347 -10.86 -1.50 -25.32
C ALA A 347 -11.24 -0.01 -25.35
N ARG A 348 -12.01 0.40 -26.34
CA ARG A 348 -12.45 1.80 -26.53
C ARG A 348 -13.78 2.07 -25.86
N ILE A 349 -14.64 1.07 -25.78
CA ILE A 349 -15.98 1.14 -25.16
C ILE A 349 -16.21 -0.06 -24.27
N HIS A 350 -17.04 0.12 -23.25
CA HIS A 350 -17.33 -0.93 -22.26
C HIS A 350 -17.97 -2.19 -22.87
N ASN A 351 -18.72 -2.04 -23.97
CA ASN A 351 -19.39 -3.15 -24.67
C ASN A 351 -18.39 -4.19 -25.22
N GLU A 352 -17.16 -3.83 -25.50
CA GLU A 352 -16.12 -4.79 -25.91
C GLU A 352 -15.82 -5.81 -24.80
N ILE A 353 -15.99 -5.40 -23.54
CA ILE A 353 -15.81 -6.28 -22.38
C ILE A 353 -17.08 -7.09 -22.08
N SER A 354 -18.26 -6.44 -22.15
CA SER A 354 -19.55 -7.15 -22.01
C SER A 354 -19.73 -8.23 -23.07
N GLY A 355 -19.22 -7.99 -24.28
CA GLY A 355 -19.26 -8.91 -25.43
C GLY A 355 -18.24 -10.06 -25.38
N LEU A 356 -17.33 -10.10 -24.39
CA LEU A 356 -16.32 -11.16 -24.33
C LEU A 356 -16.96 -12.55 -24.19
N GLN A 357 -16.45 -13.50 -24.96
CA GLN A 357 -16.86 -14.89 -24.90
C GLN A 357 -16.09 -15.61 -23.79
N ILE A 358 -16.69 -15.66 -22.60
CA ILE A 358 -16.16 -16.44 -21.47
C ILE A 358 -16.76 -17.83 -21.51
N LYS A 359 -15.92 -18.84 -21.63
CA LYS A 359 -16.37 -20.24 -21.64
C LYS A 359 -16.71 -20.69 -20.23
N VAL A 360 -17.99 -20.94 -19.98
CA VAL A 360 -18.49 -21.54 -18.72
C VAL A 360 -18.59 -23.08 -18.91
N ARG A 361 -17.45 -23.68 -19.21
CA ARG A 361 -17.31 -25.14 -19.39
C ARG A 361 -16.00 -25.56 -18.73
N ARG A 362 -16.07 -26.63 -17.93
CA ARG A 362 -14.88 -27.20 -17.28
C ARG A 362 -13.87 -27.69 -18.34
N SER A 363 -12.60 -27.51 -18.05
CA SER A 363 -11.53 -28.11 -18.83
C SER A 363 -11.61 -29.65 -18.77
N SER A 364 -11.12 -30.34 -19.82
CA SER A 364 -10.95 -31.81 -19.80
C SER A 364 -10.06 -32.26 -18.64
N ASP A 365 -9.08 -31.43 -18.27
CA ASP A 365 -8.12 -31.69 -17.20
C ASP A 365 -8.59 -31.13 -15.83
N SER A 366 -9.83 -30.60 -15.77
CA SER A 366 -10.39 -30.12 -14.50
C SER A 366 -10.50 -31.30 -13.52
N PRO A 367 -10.15 -31.06 -12.24
CA PRO A 367 -10.28 -32.10 -11.23
C PRO A 367 -11.69 -32.70 -11.22
N SER A 368 -11.75 -34.00 -11.17
CA SER A 368 -13.02 -34.76 -11.11
C SER A 368 -13.82 -34.53 -9.80
N ASN A 369 -13.24 -33.72 -8.89
CA ASN A 369 -13.77 -33.49 -7.57
C ASN A 369 -15.07 -32.69 -7.58
N GLU A 370 -16.03 -33.16 -6.81
CA GLU A 370 -17.27 -32.46 -6.43
C GLU A 370 -16.99 -31.13 -5.72
N LYS A 371 -15.78 -30.94 -5.23
CA LYS A 371 -15.35 -29.79 -4.40
C LYS A 371 -15.72 -28.41 -4.94
N TRP A 372 -15.68 -28.23 -6.25
CA TRP A 372 -15.98 -26.95 -6.89
C TRP A 372 -17.27 -26.97 -7.72
N MET A 373 -18.09 -28.02 -7.59
CA MET A 373 -19.34 -28.15 -8.34
C MET A 373 -20.35 -27.05 -7.95
N ASP A 374 -20.45 -26.73 -6.67
CA ASP A 374 -21.35 -25.65 -6.22
C ASP A 374 -20.94 -24.30 -6.78
N LEU A 375 -19.63 -24.03 -6.80
CA LEU A 375 -19.07 -22.82 -7.42
C LEU A 375 -19.38 -22.81 -8.92
N TYR A 376 -19.16 -23.93 -9.61
CA TYR A 376 -19.44 -24.07 -11.03
C TYR A 376 -20.94 -23.87 -11.34
N ASN A 377 -21.83 -24.46 -10.53
CA ASN A 377 -23.25 -24.25 -10.65
C ASN A 377 -23.68 -22.81 -10.42
N SER A 378 -23.07 -22.13 -9.43
CA SER A 378 -23.28 -20.70 -9.21
C SER A 378 -22.86 -19.86 -10.43
N ILE A 379 -21.70 -20.17 -11.03
CA ILE A 379 -21.22 -19.46 -12.22
C ILE A 379 -22.18 -19.70 -13.41
N LYS A 380 -22.69 -20.92 -13.59
CA LYS A 380 -23.70 -21.21 -14.61
C LYS A 380 -24.96 -20.36 -14.38
N LYS A 381 -25.48 -20.33 -13.17
CA LYS A 381 -26.66 -19.54 -12.80
C LYS A 381 -26.45 -18.05 -13.09
N ILE A 382 -25.31 -17.49 -12.70
CA ILE A 382 -24.94 -16.08 -12.96
C ILE A 382 -24.97 -15.76 -14.46
N ASN A 383 -24.64 -16.73 -15.32
CA ASN A 383 -24.62 -16.57 -16.78
C ASN A 383 -25.90 -17.03 -17.47
N GLY A 384 -26.95 -17.37 -16.72
CA GLY A 384 -28.23 -17.80 -17.29
C GLY A 384 -28.26 -19.26 -17.82
N TYR A 385 -27.26 -20.08 -17.51
CA TYR A 385 -27.20 -21.50 -17.94
C TYR A 385 -27.87 -22.48 -16.94
N GLY A 386 -28.59 -21.99 -15.95
CA GLY A 386 -29.14 -22.82 -14.87
C GLY A 386 -30.66 -23.07 -14.95
N GLU A 387 -31.36 -22.41 -15.85
CA GLU A 387 -32.80 -22.64 -16.03
C GLU A 387 -33.00 -23.61 -17.18
N ASN A 388 -32.91 -24.92 -16.88
CA ASN A 388 -33.48 -25.92 -17.76
C ASN A 388 -35.00 -25.76 -17.75
N ARG A 389 -35.54 -25.48 -18.92
CA ARG A 389 -36.92 -25.86 -19.24
C ARG A 389 -37.10 -27.37 -19.16
#